data_3b0ad9c2956d49bdf3f8642c2c2ae959
#
_entry.id   3b0ad9c2956d49bdf3f8642c2c2ae959
#
_cell.length_a   1.000
_cell.length_b   1.000
_cell.length_c   1.000
_cell.angle_alpha   90.00
_cell.angle_beta   90.00
_cell.angle_gamma   90.00
#
_symmetry.space_group_name_H-M   'P 1'
#
loop_
_entity.id
_entity.type
_entity.pdbx_description
1 polymer ?
#
loop_
_entity_poly.entity_id
_entity_poly.type
_entity_poly.pdbx_seq_one_letter_code
_entity_poly.pdbx_strand_id
1 'polypeptide(L)'
;MTEDDAIDVLICGAGAAGLTLAIDLARRGVSFRLIEKMDDPFRGSRGKGIQPRTLEVFEDLGIVDKIAASGGYYPHQREYRGDGSMRDVALVEACEPVPSEPYGVPLLVPQFLTERAMRERLAELGHAPEFGCALVAFEQDGQGVTARLANGGEEQTIRASYLIGTDGGRSFVRQALAVGFPGKTLGVRAIVADVTLTGLSRDVWHRFNEGSMETQISFCPLTEKGSFQMQGPVPLEGDIDLSAEGLTALTAERTGRTDILIQSVSWASAFNMNARLADSYRVGRVFLAGDAAHTHPPTGGQGLNTSVQDAYNLGWKLAAVLSGAPETLLDSYEEERRPVAASMLGLATRLLEDMKRGEIRRGREVRQLDIGYLGSSLSLEDPQRQARIVAGNRAPDALLKGAAGQPARLFDLFKGPHWTLLEFEVETVGLQPRKGLHIQSIGQGGDLIDNKNQFRDTYEVASGDRILVRPDGYVGAIVSQGDVAALEAYLHDVGLKTGAAARR
;
A
#
# COMPACT_ATOMS: atom_id res chain seq x y z
N MET A 1 3.12 -7.06 -36.50
CA MET A 1 3.26 -7.47 -35.10
C MET A 1 3.59 -8.95 -35.13
N THR A 2 4.77 -9.32 -34.71
CA THR A 2 5.14 -10.70 -34.47
C THR A 2 4.53 -11.11 -33.13
N GLU A 3 4.18 -12.39 -32.93
CA GLU A 3 3.67 -12.92 -31.67
C GLU A 3 4.63 -12.67 -30.47
N ASP A 4 5.87 -12.31 -30.76
CA ASP A 4 6.93 -12.00 -29.78
C ASP A 4 6.76 -10.63 -29.05
N ASP A 5 5.80 -9.77 -29.47
CA ASP A 5 5.59 -8.44 -28.85
C ASP A 5 4.44 -8.41 -27.82
N ALA A 6 3.79 -9.55 -27.53
CA ALA A 6 2.68 -9.64 -26.59
C ALA A 6 3.20 -9.81 -25.15
N ILE A 7 2.68 -9.00 -24.23
CA ILE A 7 2.96 -9.10 -22.79
C ILE A 7 1.69 -9.42 -22.01
N ASP A 8 1.84 -9.91 -20.79
CA ASP A 8 0.67 -10.19 -19.93
C ASP A 8 0.08 -8.88 -19.38
N VAL A 9 0.91 -7.99 -18.86
CA VAL A 9 0.43 -6.78 -18.16
C VAL A 9 1.20 -5.53 -18.58
N LEU A 10 0.49 -4.48 -19.00
CA LEU A 10 1.03 -3.13 -19.13
C LEU A 10 0.66 -2.32 -17.88
N ILE A 11 1.65 -1.80 -17.18
CA ILE A 11 1.49 -0.94 -16.00
C ILE A 11 1.83 0.50 -16.39
N CYS A 12 0.88 1.41 -16.26
CA CYS A 12 1.05 2.82 -16.59
C CYS A 12 1.23 3.66 -15.33
N GLY A 13 2.45 4.13 -15.07
CA GLY A 13 2.86 4.92 -13.90
C GLY A 13 3.77 4.14 -12.94
N ALA A 14 5.00 4.64 -12.71
CA ALA A 14 6.02 4.02 -11.86
C ALA A 14 6.13 4.65 -10.46
N GLY A 15 4.99 5.10 -9.90
CA GLY A 15 4.86 5.43 -8.47
C GLY A 15 4.72 4.20 -7.59
N ALA A 16 4.46 4.41 -6.29
CA ALA A 16 4.40 3.31 -5.31
C ALA A 16 3.44 2.17 -5.69
N ALA A 17 2.26 2.46 -6.26
CA ALA A 17 1.32 1.43 -6.71
C ALA A 17 1.89 0.61 -7.87
N GLY A 18 2.39 1.27 -8.93
CA GLY A 18 2.95 0.57 -10.09
C GLY A 18 4.20 -0.25 -9.75
N LEU A 19 5.08 0.29 -8.90
CA LEU A 19 6.26 -0.43 -8.42
C LEU A 19 5.88 -1.65 -7.56
N THR A 20 4.87 -1.52 -6.68
CA THR A 20 4.37 -2.66 -5.89
C THR A 20 3.85 -3.76 -6.80
N LEU A 21 3.00 -3.41 -7.78
CA LEU A 21 2.46 -4.36 -8.73
C LEU A 21 3.57 -5.04 -9.54
N ALA A 22 4.52 -4.25 -10.06
CA ALA A 22 5.64 -4.78 -10.84
C ALA A 22 6.50 -5.77 -10.04
N ILE A 23 6.81 -5.47 -8.77
CA ILE A 23 7.55 -6.36 -7.88
C ILE A 23 6.74 -7.67 -7.66
N ASP A 24 5.43 -7.56 -7.40
CA ASP A 24 4.59 -8.74 -7.16
C ASP A 24 4.44 -9.61 -8.41
N LEU A 25 4.27 -9.01 -9.59
CA LEU A 25 4.21 -9.74 -10.86
C LEU A 25 5.56 -10.38 -11.22
N ALA A 26 6.68 -9.66 -11.01
CA ALA A 26 8.02 -10.17 -11.27
C ALA A 26 8.30 -11.45 -10.47
N ARG A 27 8.02 -11.46 -9.16
CA ARG A 27 8.25 -12.65 -8.31
C ARG A 27 7.31 -13.82 -8.63
N ARG A 28 6.23 -13.57 -9.42
CA ARG A 28 5.29 -14.59 -9.92
C ARG A 28 5.61 -15.07 -11.32
N GLY A 29 6.61 -14.46 -11.96
CA GLY A 29 7.01 -14.81 -13.33
C GLY A 29 6.01 -14.38 -14.41
N VAL A 30 5.18 -13.37 -14.12
CA VAL A 30 4.27 -12.75 -15.09
C VAL A 30 5.04 -11.74 -15.92
N SER A 31 4.88 -11.75 -17.25
CA SER A 31 5.50 -10.79 -18.15
C SER A 31 4.80 -9.44 -18.07
N PHE A 32 5.57 -8.34 -17.96
CA PHE A 32 4.99 -7.00 -17.90
C PHE A 32 5.94 -5.93 -18.41
N ARG A 33 5.38 -4.77 -18.74
CA ARG A 33 6.12 -3.51 -18.88
C ARG A 33 5.59 -2.50 -17.88
N LEU A 34 6.49 -1.80 -17.20
CA LEU A 34 6.19 -0.70 -16.30
C LEU A 34 6.68 0.60 -16.94
N ILE A 35 5.76 1.44 -17.41
CA ILE A 35 6.08 2.69 -18.10
C ILE A 35 5.81 3.91 -17.20
N GLU A 36 6.62 4.94 -17.36
CA GLU A 36 6.47 6.22 -16.67
C GLU A 36 6.76 7.38 -17.65
N LYS A 37 5.83 8.32 -17.75
CA LYS A 37 5.95 9.47 -18.65
C LYS A 37 7.01 10.49 -18.26
N MET A 38 7.39 10.53 -16.99
CA MET A 38 8.48 11.38 -16.51
C MET A 38 9.82 10.80 -16.95
N ASP A 39 10.77 11.66 -17.29
CA ASP A 39 12.11 11.25 -17.71
C ASP A 39 12.95 10.70 -16.54
N ASP A 40 12.69 11.17 -15.34
CA ASP A 40 13.41 10.82 -14.12
C ASP A 40 12.44 10.32 -13.02
N PRO A 41 12.94 9.51 -12.08
CA PRO A 41 12.18 9.15 -10.88
C PRO A 41 11.74 10.37 -10.07
N PHE A 42 10.52 10.31 -9.51
CA PHE A 42 10.01 11.36 -8.62
C PHE A 42 10.94 11.59 -7.42
N ARG A 43 11.26 12.86 -7.14
CA ARG A 43 12.26 13.26 -6.13
C ARG A 43 11.68 13.90 -4.88
N GLY A 44 10.36 14.01 -4.79
CA GLY A 44 9.69 14.69 -3.69
C GLY A 44 9.25 13.76 -2.57
N SER A 45 9.02 14.34 -1.39
CA SER A 45 8.53 13.63 -0.21
C SER A 45 7.02 13.80 0.01
N ARG A 46 6.20 13.93 -1.02
CA ARG A 46 4.74 14.15 -0.88
C ARG A 46 4.12 13.21 0.14
N GLY A 47 4.41 11.91 0.07
CA GLY A 47 4.15 10.91 1.10
C GLY A 47 5.39 10.67 1.96
N LYS A 48 5.23 10.52 3.28
CA LYS A 48 6.34 10.23 4.19
C LYS A 48 6.00 9.29 5.33
N GLY A 49 4.77 8.81 5.40
CA GLY A 49 4.32 7.89 6.45
C GLY A 49 4.09 6.50 5.90
N ILE A 50 4.83 5.52 6.40
CA ILE A 50 4.59 4.09 6.08
C ILE A 50 3.88 3.48 7.28
N GLN A 51 2.65 3.05 7.06
CA GLN A 51 1.80 2.49 8.10
C GLN A 51 2.17 1.02 8.42
N PRO A 52 1.88 0.52 9.63
CA PRO A 52 2.17 -0.85 10.04
C PRO A 52 1.72 -1.91 9.03
N ARG A 53 0.50 -1.85 8.51
CA ARG A 53 0.05 -2.81 7.48
C ARG A 53 0.92 -2.79 6.22
N THR A 54 1.37 -1.62 5.80
CA THR A 54 2.25 -1.50 4.63
C THR A 54 3.65 -2.03 4.93
N LEU A 55 4.14 -1.94 6.18
CA LEU A 55 5.40 -2.58 6.58
C LEU A 55 5.30 -4.11 6.48
N GLU A 56 4.16 -4.71 6.82
CA GLU A 56 3.91 -6.16 6.61
C GLU A 56 3.95 -6.52 5.12
N VAL A 57 3.34 -5.71 4.25
CA VAL A 57 3.43 -5.90 2.79
C VAL A 57 4.88 -5.80 2.31
N PHE A 58 5.62 -4.82 2.82
CA PHE A 58 7.03 -4.64 2.47
C PHE A 58 7.94 -5.74 3.01
N GLU A 59 7.59 -6.37 4.15
CA GLU A 59 8.26 -7.56 4.64
C GLU A 59 8.09 -8.73 3.67
N ASP A 60 6.88 -8.98 3.19
CA ASP A 60 6.63 -10.03 2.19
C ASP A 60 7.32 -9.74 0.84
N LEU A 61 7.33 -8.49 0.38
CA LEU A 61 8.02 -8.08 -0.85
C LEU A 61 9.54 -8.07 -0.72
N GLY A 62 10.08 -8.24 0.50
CA GLY A 62 11.52 -8.30 0.79
C GLY A 62 12.23 -6.94 0.76
N ILE A 63 11.52 -5.85 1.12
CA ILE A 63 12.07 -4.49 1.11
C ILE A 63 11.98 -3.79 2.48
N VAL A 64 11.37 -4.40 3.49
CA VAL A 64 11.14 -3.75 4.79
C VAL A 64 12.44 -3.26 5.44
N ASP A 65 13.52 -4.01 5.36
CA ASP A 65 14.81 -3.64 5.96
C ASP A 65 15.41 -2.40 5.28
N LYS A 66 15.31 -2.31 3.94
CA LYS A 66 15.73 -1.11 3.17
C LYS A 66 14.89 0.11 3.54
N ILE A 67 13.59 -0.08 3.73
CA ILE A 67 12.65 0.98 4.15
C ILE A 67 13.02 1.46 5.57
N ALA A 68 13.20 0.53 6.51
CA ALA A 68 13.57 0.86 7.89
C ALA A 68 14.92 1.57 7.98
N ALA A 69 15.91 1.13 7.19
CA ALA A 69 17.22 1.79 7.10
C ALA A 69 17.18 3.19 6.47
N SER A 70 16.16 3.48 5.66
CA SER A 70 15.99 4.78 4.96
C SER A 70 15.16 5.79 5.75
N GLY A 71 14.60 5.42 6.90
CA GLY A 71 13.67 6.25 7.67
C GLY A 71 13.92 6.19 9.16
N GLY A 72 12.90 6.53 9.93
CA GLY A 72 12.92 6.51 11.39
C GLY A 72 11.52 6.66 11.99
N TYR A 73 11.48 6.74 13.31
CA TYR A 73 10.24 7.06 14.00
C TYR A 73 9.84 8.52 13.79
N TYR A 74 8.55 8.79 13.93
CA TYR A 74 8.06 10.16 13.92
C TYR A 74 8.61 10.93 15.11
N PRO A 75 9.29 12.10 14.90
CA PRO A 75 9.70 12.94 16.00
C PRO A 75 8.49 13.55 16.70
N HIS A 76 8.65 13.94 17.96
CA HIS A 76 7.65 14.76 18.64
C HIS A 76 7.39 16.03 17.86
N GLN A 77 6.16 16.52 17.90
CA GLN A 77 5.80 17.81 17.36
C GLN A 77 6.04 18.88 18.40
N ARG A 78 6.78 19.92 18.06
CA ARG A 78 6.93 21.13 18.85
C ARG A 78 5.98 22.19 18.35
N GLU A 79 4.94 22.46 19.14
CA GLU A 79 3.96 23.50 18.89
C GLU A 79 4.47 24.83 19.45
N TYR A 80 4.57 25.84 18.58
CA TYR A 80 4.89 27.23 18.95
C TYR A 80 3.59 28.01 19.05
N ARG A 81 3.30 28.55 20.23
CA ARG A 81 2.06 29.26 20.50
C ARG A 81 2.24 30.77 20.43
N GLY A 82 1.15 31.50 20.19
CA GLY A 82 1.15 32.94 20.07
C GLY A 82 1.55 33.69 21.36
N ASP A 83 1.48 33.03 22.52
CA ASP A 83 1.96 33.55 23.82
C ASP A 83 3.46 33.33 24.06
N GLY A 84 4.18 32.78 23.08
CA GLY A 84 5.59 32.45 23.15
C GLY A 84 5.89 31.13 23.85
N SER A 85 4.91 30.41 24.36
CA SER A 85 5.12 29.07 24.93
C SER A 85 5.35 28.01 23.88
N MET A 86 6.06 26.95 24.27
CA MET A 86 6.32 25.77 23.42
C MET A 86 5.83 24.53 24.13
N ARG A 87 5.26 23.60 23.35
CA ARG A 87 4.80 22.31 23.83
C ARG A 87 5.22 21.20 22.89
N ASP A 88 5.85 20.15 23.43
CA ASP A 88 6.16 18.95 22.66
C ASP A 88 5.04 17.92 22.82
N VAL A 89 4.51 17.41 21.69
CA VAL A 89 3.38 16.49 21.64
C VAL A 89 3.75 15.29 20.76
N ALA A 90 3.42 14.09 21.21
CA ALA A 90 3.50 12.91 20.35
C ALA A 90 2.37 12.92 19.33
N LEU A 91 2.71 12.88 18.05
CA LEU A 91 1.71 12.78 16.96
C LEU A 91 1.10 11.39 16.85
N VAL A 92 1.91 10.36 17.10
CA VAL A 92 1.54 8.95 17.01
C VAL A 92 1.46 8.39 18.41
N GLU A 93 0.35 7.72 18.70
CA GLU A 93 0.19 7.00 19.96
C GLU A 93 1.22 5.87 20.05
N ALA A 94 1.99 5.85 21.16
CA ALA A 94 2.95 4.79 21.41
C ALA A 94 2.24 3.43 21.47
N CYS A 95 2.81 2.43 20.82
CA CYS A 95 2.32 1.06 20.85
C CYS A 95 3.52 0.12 20.80
N GLU A 96 3.65 -0.68 21.82
CA GLU A 96 4.66 -1.72 21.82
C GLU A 96 4.26 -2.82 20.83
N PRO A 97 5.22 -3.32 20.05
CA PRO A 97 4.99 -4.45 19.18
C PRO A 97 4.55 -5.68 19.99
N VAL A 98 3.58 -6.40 19.47
CA VAL A 98 3.15 -7.70 20.01
C VAL A 98 3.33 -8.78 18.93
N PRO A 99 3.41 -10.07 19.32
CA PRO A 99 3.64 -11.12 18.33
C PRO A 99 2.67 -11.09 17.14
N SER A 100 1.39 -10.79 17.38
CA SER A 100 0.37 -10.70 16.32
C SER A 100 0.44 -9.43 15.46
N GLU A 101 1.14 -8.38 15.95
CA GLU A 101 1.31 -7.08 15.30
C GLU A 101 2.77 -6.62 15.48
N PRO A 102 3.72 -7.15 14.70
CA PRO A 102 5.16 -6.90 14.90
C PRO A 102 5.57 -5.45 14.58
N TYR A 103 4.73 -4.72 13.85
CA TYR A 103 4.92 -3.30 13.55
C TYR A 103 3.92 -2.46 14.34
N GLY A 104 4.32 -1.95 15.50
CA GLY A 104 3.43 -1.21 16.40
C GLY A 104 3.13 0.22 15.97
N VAL A 105 4.08 0.89 15.27
CA VAL A 105 3.99 2.31 14.91
C VAL A 105 4.42 2.54 13.46
N PRO A 106 3.92 3.60 12.80
CA PRO A 106 4.35 3.96 11.45
C PRO A 106 5.80 4.48 11.44
N LEU A 107 6.48 4.29 10.31
CA LEU A 107 7.78 4.89 10.03
C LEU A 107 7.63 6.16 9.20
N LEU A 108 8.50 7.12 9.47
CA LEU A 108 8.68 8.31 8.65
C LEU A 108 9.76 8.03 7.61
N VAL A 109 9.38 7.82 6.36
CA VAL A 109 10.26 7.57 5.22
C VAL A 109 9.81 8.43 4.06
N PRO A 110 10.63 9.38 3.56
CA PRO A 110 10.30 10.16 2.39
C PRO A 110 9.92 9.29 1.18
N GLN A 111 8.88 9.69 0.43
CA GLN A 111 8.36 8.91 -0.70
C GLN A 111 9.46 8.53 -1.71
N PHE A 112 10.34 9.46 -2.06
CA PHE A 112 11.41 9.18 -3.03
C PHE A 112 12.39 8.10 -2.56
N LEU A 113 12.61 7.97 -1.23
CA LEU A 113 13.42 6.89 -0.65
C LEU A 113 12.66 5.56 -0.65
N THR A 114 11.37 5.59 -0.35
CA THR A 114 10.49 4.42 -0.45
C THR A 114 10.48 3.87 -1.88
N GLU A 115 10.21 4.73 -2.86
CA GLU A 115 10.19 4.34 -4.27
C GLU A 115 11.58 3.92 -4.79
N ARG A 116 12.68 4.50 -4.25
CA ARG A 116 14.04 4.05 -4.54
C ARG A 116 14.26 2.61 -4.08
N ALA A 117 13.91 2.28 -2.83
CA ALA A 117 14.02 0.92 -2.31
C ALA A 117 13.19 -0.08 -3.14
N MET A 118 12.00 0.34 -3.60
CA MET A 118 11.16 -0.48 -4.48
C MET A 118 11.80 -0.68 -5.87
N ARG A 119 12.36 0.35 -6.49
CA ARG A 119 13.09 0.21 -7.77
C ARG A 119 14.32 -0.67 -7.65
N GLU A 120 15.07 -0.55 -6.55
CA GLU A 120 16.21 -1.44 -6.27
C GLU A 120 15.76 -2.90 -6.16
N ARG A 121 14.62 -3.16 -5.48
CA ARG A 121 14.05 -4.50 -5.41
C ARG A 121 13.61 -5.02 -6.77
N LEU A 122 12.98 -4.19 -7.57
CA LEU A 122 12.58 -4.53 -8.92
C LEU A 122 13.80 -4.88 -9.80
N ALA A 123 14.90 -4.13 -9.65
CA ALA A 123 16.17 -4.41 -10.34
C ALA A 123 16.80 -5.73 -9.88
N GLU A 124 16.74 -6.10 -8.61
CA GLU A 124 17.15 -7.42 -8.10
C GLU A 124 16.36 -8.56 -8.74
N LEU A 125 15.12 -8.30 -9.16
CA LEU A 125 14.26 -9.24 -9.88
C LEU A 125 14.47 -9.22 -11.41
N GLY A 126 15.42 -8.41 -11.89
CA GLY A 126 15.77 -8.33 -13.30
C GLY A 126 14.94 -7.35 -14.13
N HIS A 127 14.18 -6.46 -13.50
CA HIS A 127 13.28 -5.52 -14.18
C HIS A 127 13.57 -4.06 -13.80
N ALA A 128 13.11 -3.13 -14.63
CA ALA A 128 13.20 -1.69 -14.37
C ALA A 128 12.01 -0.95 -14.98
N PRO A 129 11.63 0.23 -14.43
CA PRO A 129 10.67 1.11 -15.08
C PRO A 129 11.26 1.71 -16.37
N GLU A 130 10.41 1.90 -17.37
CA GLU A 130 10.72 2.61 -18.61
C GLU A 130 10.33 4.08 -18.44
N PHE A 131 11.28 4.92 -18.07
CA PHE A 131 11.09 6.37 -17.96
C PHE A 131 11.04 7.06 -19.33
N GLY A 132 10.39 8.23 -19.42
CA GLY A 132 10.18 8.95 -20.67
C GLY A 132 9.17 8.27 -21.62
N CYS A 133 8.50 7.20 -21.14
CA CYS A 133 7.55 6.41 -21.93
C CYS A 133 6.10 6.72 -21.48
N ALA A 134 5.33 7.31 -22.38
CA ALA A 134 3.95 7.71 -22.13
C ALA A 134 2.93 6.84 -22.87
N LEU A 135 1.87 6.44 -22.19
CA LEU A 135 0.68 5.87 -22.84
C LEU A 135 -0.11 7.00 -23.50
N VAL A 136 -0.28 6.97 -24.81
CA VAL A 136 -0.96 8.03 -25.58
C VAL A 136 -2.34 7.62 -26.09
N ALA A 137 -2.58 6.33 -26.28
CA ALA A 137 -3.88 5.78 -26.62
C ALA A 137 -3.96 4.29 -26.24
N PHE A 138 -5.15 3.78 -26.05
CA PHE A 138 -5.40 2.34 -25.97
C PHE A 138 -6.82 1.99 -26.40
N GLU A 139 -6.98 0.77 -26.85
CA GLU A 139 -8.27 0.15 -27.15
C GLU A 139 -8.27 -1.27 -26.55
N GLN A 140 -9.42 -1.79 -26.19
CA GLN A 140 -9.56 -3.15 -25.65
C GLN A 140 -10.61 -3.94 -26.42
N ASP A 141 -10.40 -5.25 -26.44
CA ASP A 141 -11.35 -6.24 -26.95
C ASP A 141 -11.46 -7.44 -25.99
N GLY A 142 -12.19 -8.48 -26.37
CA GLY A 142 -12.35 -9.68 -25.55
C GLY A 142 -11.05 -10.44 -25.24
N GLN A 143 -9.94 -10.15 -25.93
CA GLN A 143 -8.68 -10.89 -25.83
C GLN A 143 -7.57 -10.09 -25.16
N GLY A 144 -7.65 -8.74 -25.12
CA GLY A 144 -6.60 -7.92 -24.53
C GLY A 144 -6.77 -6.43 -24.79
N VAL A 145 -5.67 -5.71 -24.57
CA VAL A 145 -5.55 -4.26 -24.77
C VAL A 145 -4.46 -3.99 -25.79
N THR A 146 -4.77 -3.22 -26.82
CA THR A 146 -3.79 -2.66 -27.74
C THR A 146 -3.46 -1.25 -27.26
N ALA A 147 -2.21 -1.00 -26.91
CA ALA A 147 -1.73 0.26 -26.37
C ALA A 147 -0.72 0.91 -27.31
N ARG A 148 -0.84 2.23 -27.50
CA ARG A 148 0.12 3.06 -28.20
C ARG A 148 0.94 3.86 -27.20
N LEU A 149 2.24 3.66 -27.26
CA LEU A 149 3.22 4.28 -26.38
C LEU A 149 4.05 5.28 -27.16
N ALA A 150 4.41 6.40 -26.52
CA ALA A 150 5.36 7.37 -27.06
C ALA A 150 6.60 7.41 -26.15
N ASN A 151 7.79 7.29 -26.76
CA ASN A 151 9.08 7.36 -26.07
C ASN A 151 10.09 8.10 -26.97
N GLY A 152 10.65 9.21 -26.49
CA GLY A 152 11.68 9.97 -27.22
C GLY A 152 11.25 10.48 -28.60
N GLY A 153 9.94 10.64 -28.85
CA GLY A 153 9.38 11.06 -30.14
C GLY A 153 9.03 9.91 -31.08
N GLU A 154 9.32 8.68 -30.73
CA GLU A 154 8.90 7.49 -31.45
C GLU A 154 7.61 6.91 -30.84
N GLU A 155 6.72 6.41 -31.70
CA GLU A 155 5.51 5.70 -31.26
C GLU A 155 5.66 4.19 -31.50
N GLN A 156 5.27 3.41 -30.49
CA GLN A 156 5.21 1.96 -30.54
C GLN A 156 3.80 1.48 -30.20
N THR A 157 3.31 0.50 -30.93
CA THR A 157 2.07 -0.21 -30.59
C THR A 157 2.41 -1.57 -30.00
N ILE A 158 1.84 -1.87 -28.83
CA ILE A 158 2.01 -3.14 -28.13
C ILE A 158 0.68 -3.79 -27.82
N ARG A 159 0.69 -5.10 -27.57
CA ARG A 159 -0.47 -5.86 -27.11
C ARG A 159 -0.22 -6.37 -25.70
N ALA A 160 -1.21 -6.20 -24.80
CA ALA A 160 -1.18 -6.73 -23.44
C ALA A 160 -2.48 -7.47 -23.14
N SER A 161 -2.44 -8.47 -22.27
CA SER A 161 -3.66 -9.11 -21.77
C SER A 161 -4.46 -8.16 -20.86
N TYR A 162 -3.77 -7.35 -20.06
CA TYR A 162 -4.36 -6.36 -19.16
C TYR A 162 -3.58 -5.05 -19.15
N LEU A 163 -4.28 -3.93 -18.89
CA LEU A 163 -3.70 -2.60 -18.65
C LEU A 163 -4.06 -2.14 -17.24
N ILE A 164 -3.07 -1.69 -16.48
CA ILE A 164 -3.26 -1.19 -15.13
C ILE A 164 -2.86 0.29 -15.06
N GLY A 165 -3.85 1.16 -14.80
CA GLY A 165 -3.63 2.60 -14.58
C GLY A 165 -3.22 2.86 -13.14
N THR A 166 -1.95 3.18 -12.93
CA THR A 166 -1.34 3.65 -11.67
C THR A 166 -0.75 5.05 -11.85
N ASP A 167 -1.32 5.81 -12.79
CA ASP A 167 -0.82 7.07 -13.38
C ASP A 167 -1.28 8.33 -12.62
N GLY A 168 -1.68 8.13 -11.35
CA GLY A 168 -1.91 9.20 -10.39
C GLY A 168 -3.25 9.92 -10.52
N GLY A 169 -3.49 10.95 -9.69
CA GLY A 169 -4.79 11.62 -9.56
C GLY A 169 -5.34 12.26 -10.84
N ARG A 170 -4.47 12.59 -11.80
CA ARG A 170 -4.84 13.07 -13.15
C ARG A 170 -4.80 11.95 -14.19
N SER A 171 -5.09 10.72 -13.79
CA SER A 171 -4.99 9.51 -14.59
C SER A 171 -5.56 9.68 -16.01
N PHE A 172 -4.68 9.44 -17.01
CA PHE A 172 -5.07 9.33 -18.41
C PHE A 172 -5.93 8.08 -18.64
N VAL A 173 -5.55 6.95 -18.02
CA VAL A 173 -6.26 5.68 -18.16
C VAL A 173 -7.72 5.82 -17.70
N ARG A 174 -7.95 6.40 -16.51
CA ARG A 174 -9.30 6.66 -16.01
C ARG A 174 -10.13 7.53 -16.94
N GLN A 175 -9.52 8.62 -17.45
CA GLN A 175 -10.19 9.56 -18.35
C GLN A 175 -10.54 8.93 -19.69
N ALA A 176 -9.62 8.14 -20.27
CA ALA A 176 -9.83 7.43 -21.53
C ALA A 176 -10.94 6.37 -21.43
N LEU A 177 -11.12 5.77 -20.24
CA LEU A 177 -12.23 4.85 -19.95
C LEU A 177 -13.55 5.58 -19.68
N ALA A 178 -13.56 6.91 -19.63
CA ALA A 178 -14.70 7.72 -19.20
C ALA A 178 -15.27 7.31 -17.81
N VAL A 179 -14.43 6.77 -16.92
CA VAL A 179 -14.82 6.43 -15.55
C VAL A 179 -14.97 7.71 -14.75
N GLY A 180 -16.13 7.89 -14.12
CA GLY A 180 -16.41 9.01 -13.26
C GLY A 180 -15.49 9.05 -12.03
N PHE A 181 -15.19 10.28 -11.57
CA PHE A 181 -14.35 10.52 -10.39
C PHE A 181 -15.06 11.47 -9.44
N PRO A 182 -16.25 11.09 -8.95
CA PRO A 182 -17.03 11.92 -8.06
C PRO A 182 -16.29 12.22 -6.77
N GLY A 183 -16.68 13.31 -6.14
CA GLY A 183 -16.11 13.80 -4.90
C GLY A 183 -16.07 15.32 -4.89
N LYS A 184 -15.23 15.88 -4.03
CA LYS A 184 -15.14 17.32 -3.84
C LYS A 184 -13.70 17.81 -3.65
N THR A 185 -13.46 19.04 -4.03
CA THR A 185 -12.31 19.81 -3.60
C THR A 185 -12.62 20.41 -2.23
N LEU A 186 -11.71 20.26 -1.28
CA LEU A 186 -11.98 20.53 0.14
C LEU A 186 -11.80 22.00 0.55
N GLY A 187 -11.64 22.91 -0.44
CA GLY A 187 -11.44 24.33 -0.18
C GLY A 187 -10.12 24.65 0.54
N VAL A 188 -9.14 23.77 0.42
CA VAL A 188 -7.79 23.95 0.97
C VAL A 188 -6.78 23.74 -0.14
N ARG A 189 -5.93 24.74 -0.34
CA ARG A 189 -4.72 24.63 -1.15
C ARG A 189 -3.52 24.67 -0.21
N ALA A 190 -2.56 23.79 -0.41
CA ALA A 190 -1.38 23.68 0.44
C ALA A 190 -0.11 23.58 -0.39
N ILE A 191 0.99 24.03 0.19
CA ILE A 191 2.34 23.73 -0.30
C ILE A 191 2.92 22.55 0.46
N VAL A 192 3.73 21.77 -0.25
CA VAL A 192 4.71 20.85 0.29
C VAL A 192 6.01 21.12 -0.42
N ALA A 193 7.09 21.34 0.33
CA ALA A 193 8.42 21.58 -0.23
C ALA A 193 9.48 20.81 0.57
N ASP A 194 10.40 20.17 -0.13
CA ASP A 194 11.60 19.58 0.45
C ASP A 194 12.74 20.59 0.35
N VAL A 195 13.19 21.04 1.51
CA VAL A 195 14.11 22.18 1.63
C VAL A 195 15.29 21.84 2.53
N THR A 196 16.43 22.47 2.30
CA THR A 196 17.47 22.62 3.31
C THR A 196 17.34 23.98 3.98
N LEU A 197 17.46 24.04 5.29
CA LEU A 197 17.32 25.28 6.05
C LEU A 197 18.23 25.34 7.26
N THR A 198 18.39 26.55 7.80
CA THR A 198 19.02 26.84 9.10
C THR A 198 18.01 27.46 10.06
N GLY A 199 18.35 27.58 11.34
CA GLY A 199 17.47 28.20 12.35
C GLY A 199 16.52 27.24 13.05
N LEU A 200 16.40 25.97 12.62
CA LEU A 200 15.59 24.94 13.28
C LEU A 200 16.42 23.72 13.66
N SER A 201 16.11 23.12 14.81
CA SER A 201 16.71 21.85 15.24
C SER A 201 16.09 20.68 14.47
N ARG A 202 16.73 19.50 14.48
CA ARG A 202 16.26 18.29 13.77
C ARG A 202 15.65 17.25 14.69
N ASP A 203 15.55 17.52 15.97
CA ASP A 203 15.07 16.60 17.00
C ASP A 203 13.55 16.59 17.12
N VAL A 204 12.86 17.60 16.58
CA VAL A 204 11.41 17.74 16.63
C VAL A 204 10.83 18.15 15.26
N TRP A 205 9.56 17.88 15.07
CA TRP A 205 8.77 18.45 13.99
C TRP A 205 8.19 19.79 14.42
N HIS A 206 8.68 20.87 13.86
CA HIS A 206 8.26 22.22 14.22
C HIS A 206 6.89 22.55 13.61
N ARG A 207 5.99 23.11 14.45
CA ARG A 207 4.66 23.53 14.03
C ARG A 207 4.34 24.91 14.60
N PHE A 208 4.06 25.85 13.70
CA PHE A 208 3.71 27.21 14.03
C PHE A 208 2.25 27.46 13.67
N ASN A 209 1.54 28.24 14.51
CA ASN A 209 0.15 28.70 14.29
C ASN A 209 -0.83 27.53 14.05
N GLU A 210 -0.71 26.47 14.80
CA GLU A 210 -1.58 25.30 14.66
C GLU A 210 -3.06 25.68 14.79
N GLY A 211 -3.93 25.08 13.95
CA GLY A 211 -5.36 25.40 13.89
C GLY A 211 -5.70 26.59 12.99
N SER A 212 -4.71 27.39 12.55
CA SER A 212 -4.96 28.46 11.58
C SER A 212 -4.81 27.96 10.15
N MET A 213 -5.90 27.91 9.40
CA MET A 213 -5.86 27.52 7.98
C MET A 213 -5.28 28.61 7.07
N GLU A 214 -4.89 29.76 7.61
CA GLU A 214 -4.26 30.84 6.87
C GLU A 214 -2.75 30.91 7.10
N THR A 215 -2.34 30.76 8.36
CA THR A 215 -0.96 31.06 8.79
C THR A 215 -0.18 29.87 9.32
N GLN A 216 -0.80 28.71 9.52
CA GLN A 216 -0.04 27.55 10.01
C GLN A 216 1.07 27.16 9.03
N ILE A 217 2.21 26.77 9.58
CA ILE A 217 3.36 26.28 8.82
C ILE A 217 4.12 25.25 9.65
N SER A 218 4.63 24.24 9.01
CA SER A 218 5.36 23.18 9.69
C SER A 218 6.60 22.72 8.95
N PHE A 219 7.61 22.29 9.72
CA PHE A 219 8.89 21.81 9.21
C PHE A 219 9.20 20.47 9.85
N CYS A 220 9.04 19.40 9.09
CA CYS A 220 9.34 18.04 9.52
C CYS A 220 10.76 17.69 9.09
N PRO A 221 11.69 17.32 10.00
CA PRO A 221 13.00 16.87 9.58
C PRO A 221 12.88 15.58 8.77
N LEU A 222 13.57 15.51 7.63
CA LEU A 222 13.70 14.32 6.81
C LEU A 222 15.00 13.58 7.14
N THR A 223 15.14 12.34 6.67
CA THR A 223 16.29 11.49 6.98
C THR A 223 17.62 12.06 6.47
N GLU A 224 17.60 12.74 5.32
CA GLU A 224 18.81 13.36 4.77
C GLU A 224 19.28 14.54 5.62
N LYS A 225 20.61 14.65 5.79
CA LYS A 225 21.24 15.67 6.63
C LYS A 225 20.88 17.09 6.15
N GLY A 226 20.28 17.88 7.03
CA GLY A 226 19.87 19.26 6.76
C GLY A 226 18.52 19.42 6.07
N SER A 227 17.90 18.32 5.59
CA SER A 227 16.64 18.37 4.87
C SER A 227 15.43 18.40 5.80
N PHE A 228 14.43 19.19 5.40
CA PHE A 228 13.11 19.29 6.03
C PHE A 228 12.02 19.24 4.97
N GLN A 229 10.86 18.67 5.32
CA GLN A 229 9.65 18.90 4.57
C GLN A 229 8.89 20.06 5.20
N MET A 230 8.77 21.16 4.45
CA MET A 230 7.92 22.30 4.77
C MET A 230 6.49 22.03 4.27
N GLN A 231 5.49 22.34 5.09
CA GLN A 231 4.08 22.24 4.74
C GLN A 231 3.29 23.43 5.30
N GLY A 232 2.32 23.90 4.55
CA GLY A 232 1.38 24.91 5.03
C GLY A 232 0.28 25.19 4.01
N PRO A 233 -0.91 25.67 4.46
CA PRO A 233 -1.94 26.18 3.55
C PRO A 233 -1.44 27.42 2.83
N VAL A 234 -2.01 27.67 1.66
CA VAL A 234 -1.75 28.87 0.86
C VAL A 234 -3.07 29.37 0.26
N PRO A 235 -3.17 30.62 -0.22
CA PRO A 235 -4.36 31.11 -0.88
C PRO A 235 -4.84 30.20 -2.00
N LEU A 236 -6.15 30.06 -2.16
CA LEU A 236 -6.76 29.19 -3.16
C LEU A 236 -6.40 29.59 -4.59
N GLU A 237 -6.18 30.87 -4.82
CA GLU A 237 -5.85 31.47 -6.11
C GLU A 237 -4.53 32.22 -6.03
N GLY A 238 -3.99 32.56 -7.20
CA GLY A 238 -2.73 33.27 -7.35
C GLY A 238 -1.50 32.36 -7.41
N ASP A 239 -0.41 32.92 -7.89
CA ASP A 239 0.88 32.26 -7.96
C ASP A 239 1.58 32.31 -6.60
N ILE A 240 2.24 31.24 -6.25
CA ILE A 240 3.05 31.11 -5.05
C ILE A 240 4.50 31.00 -5.46
N ASP A 241 5.33 31.87 -4.93
CA ASP A 241 6.79 31.78 -5.12
C ASP A 241 7.33 30.61 -4.29
N LEU A 242 7.68 29.51 -4.98
CA LEU A 242 8.25 28.31 -4.42
C LEU A 242 9.79 28.31 -4.46
N SER A 243 10.42 29.44 -4.77
CA SER A 243 11.88 29.60 -4.65
C SER A 243 12.34 29.59 -3.18
N ALA A 244 13.62 29.46 -2.94
CA ALA A 244 14.18 29.53 -1.59
C ALA A 244 13.91 30.88 -0.93
N GLU A 245 13.97 31.94 -1.71
CA GLU A 245 13.67 33.32 -1.28
C GLU A 245 12.20 33.48 -0.92
N GLY A 246 11.29 33.04 -1.80
CA GLY A 246 9.83 33.11 -1.59
C GLY A 246 9.39 32.31 -0.37
N LEU A 247 9.89 31.07 -0.21
CA LEU A 247 9.59 30.24 0.94
C LEU A 247 10.22 30.77 2.25
N THR A 248 11.38 31.45 2.19
CA THR A 248 11.97 32.14 3.35
C THR A 248 11.09 33.33 3.77
N ALA A 249 10.64 34.14 2.81
CA ALA A 249 9.74 35.26 3.09
C ALA A 249 8.42 34.80 3.73
N LEU A 250 7.79 33.76 3.16
CA LEU A 250 6.57 33.14 3.71
C LEU A 250 6.81 32.60 5.13
N THR A 251 7.98 32.01 5.39
CA THR A 251 8.34 31.50 6.72
C THR A 251 8.46 32.65 7.71
N ALA A 252 9.16 33.72 7.36
CA ALA A 252 9.33 34.89 8.22
C ALA A 252 7.98 35.58 8.52
N GLU A 253 7.13 35.74 7.51
CA GLU A 253 5.78 36.30 7.67
C GLU A 253 4.95 35.50 8.69
N ARG A 254 4.96 34.17 8.59
CA ARG A 254 4.12 33.30 9.42
C ARG A 254 4.67 33.04 10.80
N THR A 255 5.99 32.99 10.96
CA THR A 255 6.62 32.60 12.23
C THR A 255 7.12 33.79 13.05
N GLY A 256 7.22 34.97 12.42
CA GLY A 256 7.91 36.15 12.99
C GLY A 256 9.42 35.96 13.15
N ARG A 257 10.01 34.86 12.63
CA ARG A 257 11.42 34.49 12.77
C ARG A 257 12.19 34.77 11.49
N THR A 258 13.20 35.59 11.57
CA THR A 258 14.10 35.95 10.46
C THR A 258 15.39 35.11 10.42
N ASP A 259 15.60 34.25 11.40
CA ASP A 259 16.75 33.35 11.51
C ASP A 259 16.49 31.99 10.83
N ILE A 260 15.23 31.68 10.45
CA ILE A 260 14.91 30.50 9.66
C ILE A 260 15.13 30.83 8.19
N LEU A 261 16.22 30.34 7.63
CA LEU A 261 16.62 30.64 6.24
C LEU A 261 16.60 29.37 5.41
N ILE A 262 15.80 29.35 4.35
CA ILE A 262 15.77 28.26 3.37
C ILE A 262 16.94 28.47 2.40
N GLN A 263 17.86 27.53 2.37
CA GLN A 263 19.08 27.57 1.58
C GLN A 263 18.90 27.00 0.18
N SER A 264 18.09 25.95 0.05
CA SER A 264 17.76 25.33 -1.22
C SER A 264 16.41 24.62 -1.18
N VAL A 265 15.81 24.47 -2.37
CA VAL A 265 14.57 23.72 -2.60
C VAL A 265 14.89 22.58 -3.57
N SER A 266 14.81 21.34 -3.12
CA SER A 266 15.01 20.16 -3.97
C SER A 266 13.75 19.79 -4.74
N TRP A 267 12.59 20.04 -4.16
CA TRP A 267 11.28 19.82 -4.75
C TRP A 267 10.22 20.67 -4.04
N ALA A 268 9.28 21.21 -4.77
CA ALA A 268 8.12 21.92 -4.21
C ALA A 268 6.88 21.78 -5.09
N SER A 269 5.71 21.79 -4.48
CA SER A 269 4.44 21.75 -5.17
C SER A 269 3.34 22.45 -4.36
N ALA A 270 2.52 23.24 -5.05
CA ALA A 270 1.25 23.72 -4.52
C ALA A 270 0.11 22.88 -5.13
N PHE A 271 -0.82 22.41 -4.30
CA PHE A 271 -1.90 21.54 -4.74
C PHE A 271 -3.19 21.78 -3.96
N ASN A 272 -4.32 21.54 -4.63
CA ASN A 272 -5.63 21.53 -3.97
C ASN A 272 -5.88 20.16 -3.34
N MET A 273 -6.37 20.18 -2.10
CA MET A 273 -6.79 18.97 -1.42
C MET A 273 -8.10 18.46 -2.01
N ASN A 274 -8.11 17.23 -2.48
CA ASN A 274 -9.25 16.57 -3.07
C ASN A 274 -9.64 15.32 -2.26
N ALA A 275 -10.93 15.03 -2.28
CA ALA A 275 -11.50 13.78 -1.81
C ALA A 275 -12.37 13.21 -2.93
N ARG A 276 -11.86 12.23 -3.68
CA ARG A 276 -12.50 11.66 -4.86
C ARG A 276 -12.31 10.16 -4.91
N LEU A 277 -13.30 9.45 -5.43
CA LEU A 277 -13.30 8.00 -5.59
C LEU A 277 -13.83 7.65 -6.98
N ALA A 278 -13.14 6.80 -7.72
CA ALA A 278 -13.60 6.33 -9.01
C ALA A 278 -14.88 5.49 -8.89
N ASP A 279 -15.78 5.65 -9.86
CA ASP A 279 -17.04 4.90 -9.89
C ASP A 279 -16.80 3.40 -10.09
N SER A 280 -15.76 3.05 -10.84
CA SER A 280 -15.32 1.66 -11.04
C SER A 280 -13.79 1.55 -11.01
N TYR A 281 -13.30 0.42 -10.50
CA TYR A 281 -11.88 0.06 -10.48
C TYR A 281 -11.50 -0.87 -11.62
N ARG A 282 -12.50 -1.48 -12.28
CA ARG A 282 -12.34 -2.36 -13.43
C ARG A 282 -13.30 -1.98 -14.57
N VAL A 283 -12.78 -1.90 -15.78
CA VAL A 283 -13.58 -1.81 -17.01
C VAL A 283 -12.99 -2.80 -18.02
N GLY A 284 -13.63 -3.96 -18.13
CA GLY A 284 -13.12 -5.04 -18.98
C GLY A 284 -11.74 -5.54 -18.54
N ARG A 285 -10.73 -5.30 -19.38
CA ARG A 285 -9.33 -5.70 -19.14
C ARG A 285 -8.45 -4.57 -18.62
N VAL A 286 -9.06 -3.45 -18.23
CA VAL A 286 -8.34 -2.27 -17.71
C VAL A 286 -8.72 -2.04 -16.25
N PHE A 287 -7.70 -1.84 -15.41
CA PHE A 287 -7.84 -1.63 -13.97
C PHE A 287 -7.26 -0.29 -13.55
N LEU A 288 -7.79 0.26 -12.46
CA LEU A 288 -7.27 1.47 -11.80
C LEU A 288 -6.80 1.12 -10.39
N ALA A 289 -5.63 1.63 -9.97
CA ALA A 289 -5.10 1.44 -8.64
C ALA A 289 -4.43 2.72 -8.11
N GLY A 290 -4.44 2.89 -6.79
CA GLY A 290 -3.86 4.04 -6.13
C GLY A 290 -4.56 5.35 -6.50
N ASP A 291 -3.78 6.44 -6.63
CA ASP A 291 -4.31 7.78 -6.91
C ASP A 291 -5.12 7.86 -8.24
N ALA A 292 -4.93 6.91 -9.17
CA ALA A 292 -5.78 6.80 -10.36
C ALA A 292 -7.22 6.41 -10.02
N ALA A 293 -7.42 5.64 -8.96
CA ALA A 293 -8.72 5.17 -8.48
C ALA A 293 -9.31 6.02 -7.34
N HIS A 294 -8.46 6.62 -6.48
CA HIS A 294 -8.91 7.44 -5.33
C HIS A 294 -7.88 8.49 -4.94
N THR A 295 -8.34 9.67 -4.56
CA THR A 295 -7.49 10.72 -3.98
C THR A 295 -8.09 11.23 -2.68
N HIS A 296 -7.25 11.47 -1.69
CA HIS A 296 -7.66 12.01 -0.39
C HIS A 296 -6.64 13.02 0.15
N PRO A 297 -7.04 13.87 1.11
CA PRO A 297 -6.12 14.81 1.73
C PRO A 297 -4.96 14.06 2.40
N PRO A 298 -3.76 14.64 2.49
CA PRO A 298 -2.57 13.97 3.03
C PRO A 298 -2.61 13.77 4.55
N THR A 299 -3.73 14.11 5.19
CA THR A 299 -3.97 13.90 6.63
C THR A 299 -3.95 12.41 6.99
N GLY A 300 -3.24 12.05 8.04
CA GLY A 300 -3.11 10.65 8.48
C GLY A 300 -2.13 9.78 7.68
N GLY A 301 -1.59 10.26 6.56
CA GLY A 301 -0.61 9.51 5.76
C GLY A 301 -1.18 8.24 5.14
N GLN A 302 -2.40 8.30 4.59
CA GLN A 302 -3.11 7.11 4.09
C GLN A 302 -2.82 6.80 2.62
N GLY A 303 -2.54 7.79 1.75
CA GLY A 303 -2.50 7.66 0.29
C GLY A 303 -1.56 6.61 -0.23
N LEU A 304 -0.28 6.77 0.01
CA LEU A 304 0.73 5.82 -0.42
C LEU A 304 0.43 4.40 0.08
N ASN A 305 -0.01 4.29 1.33
CA ASN A 305 -0.29 3.00 1.98
C ASN A 305 -1.48 2.28 1.34
N THR A 306 -2.57 2.99 1.06
CA THR A 306 -3.74 2.42 0.37
C THR A 306 -3.37 2.01 -1.06
N SER A 307 -2.59 2.84 -1.77
CA SER A 307 -2.11 2.58 -3.13
C SER A 307 -1.24 1.32 -3.23
N VAL A 308 -0.33 1.11 -2.28
CA VAL A 308 0.48 -0.12 -2.17
C VAL A 308 -0.41 -1.35 -1.98
N GLN A 309 -1.39 -1.26 -1.08
CA GLN A 309 -2.29 -2.39 -0.81
C GLN A 309 -3.24 -2.68 -1.96
N ASP A 310 -3.66 -1.68 -2.76
CA ASP A 310 -4.45 -1.94 -3.97
C ASP A 310 -3.66 -2.81 -4.96
N ALA A 311 -2.43 -2.41 -5.25
CA ALA A 311 -1.56 -3.13 -6.16
C ALA A 311 -1.22 -4.54 -5.64
N TYR A 312 -1.00 -4.68 -4.35
CA TYR A 312 -0.69 -5.95 -3.70
C TYR A 312 -1.89 -6.92 -3.70
N ASN A 313 -3.11 -6.40 -3.55
CA ASN A 313 -4.34 -7.18 -3.69
C ASN A 313 -4.60 -7.62 -5.14
N LEU A 314 -4.30 -6.76 -6.13
CA LEU A 314 -4.54 -7.04 -7.54
C LEU A 314 -3.52 -8.02 -8.13
N GLY A 315 -2.24 -7.94 -7.72
CA GLY A 315 -1.13 -8.64 -8.38
C GLY A 315 -1.30 -10.16 -8.38
N TRP A 316 -1.62 -10.77 -7.24
CA TRP A 316 -1.81 -12.22 -7.17
C TRP A 316 -3.05 -12.70 -7.94
N LYS A 317 -4.11 -11.89 -8.02
CA LYS A 317 -5.34 -12.19 -8.76
C LYS A 317 -5.08 -12.21 -10.26
N LEU A 318 -4.34 -11.21 -10.77
CA LEU A 318 -3.90 -11.18 -12.17
C LEU A 318 -3.06 -12.42 -12.50
N ALA A 319 -2.06 -12.74 -11.68
CA ALA A 319 -1.21 -13.91 -11.89
C ALA A 319 -1.99 -15.22 -11.86
N ALA A 320 -2.97 -15.37 -10.97
CA ALA A 320 -3.84 -16.54 -10.90
C ALA A 320 -4.68 -16.69 -12.18
N VAL A 321 -5.30 -15.62 -12.66
CA VAL A 321 -6.13 -15.64 -13.88
C VAL A 321 -5.27 -15.91 -15.13
N LEU A 322 -4.11 -15.30 -15.24
CA LEU A 322 -3.15 -15.57 -16.30
C LEU A 322 -2.65 -17.03 -16.28
N SER A 323 -2.69 -17.66 -15.10
CA SER A 323 -2.37 -19.09 -14.92
C SER A 323 -3.57 -20.03 -15.06
N GLY A 324 -4.75 -19.50 -15.45
CA GLY A 324 -5.97 -20.28 -15.74
C GLY A 324 -7.00 -20.37 -14.61
N ALA A 325 -6.95 -19.47 -13.63
CA ALA A 325 -8.09 -19.24 -12.71
C ALA A 325 -9.26 -18.57 -13.48
N PRO A 326 -10.50 -18.68 -13.00
CA PRO A 326 -11.63 -18.00 -13.59
C PRO A 326 -11.44 -16.47 -13.61
N GLU A 327 -11.83 -15.83 -14.70
CA GLU A 327 -11.68 -14.36 -14.85
C GLU A 327 -12.53 -13.57 -13.84
N THR A 328 -13.59 -14.17 -13.31
CA THR A 328 -14.44 -13.63 -12.24
C THR A 328 -13.67 -13.38 -10.95
N LEU A 329 -12.51 -14.04 -10.73
CA LEU A 329 -11.62 -13.74 -9.60
C LEU A 329 -11.20 -12.27 -9.57
N LEU A 330 -11.05 -11.63 -10.74
CA LEU A 330 -10.65 -10.23 -10.85
C LEU A 330 -11.73 -9.24 -10.39
N ASP A 331 -13.02 -9.65 -10.36
CA ASP A 331 -14.10 -8.79 -9.87
C ASP A 331 -13.96 -8.53 -8.37
N SER A 332 -13.39 -9.49 -7.64
CA SER A 332 -13.10 -9.33 -6.20
C SER A 332 -12.11 -8.20 -5.89
N TYR A 333 -11.36 -7.68 -6.86
CA TYR A 333 -10.48 -6.54 -6.65
C TYR A 333 -11.29 -5.27 -6.32
N GLU A 334 -12.28 -4.93 -7.13
CA GLU A 334 -13.17 -3.79 -6.88
C GLU A 334 -14.01 -4.03 -5.64
N GLU A 335 -14.56 -5.23 -5.47
CA GLU A 335 -15.35 -5.64 -4.31
C GLU A 335 -14.62 -5.39 -2.98
N GLU A 336 -13.33 -5.71 -2.92
CA GLU A 336 -12.49 -5.57 -1.73
C GLU A 336 -11.90 -4.17 -1.57
N ARG A 337 -11.36 -3.56 -2.64
CA ARG A 337 -10.53 -2.36 -2.51
C ARG A 337 -11.30 -1.04 -2.57
N ARG A 338 -12.38 -0.99 -3.33
CA ARG A 338 -13.18 0.24 -3.43
C ARG A 338 -13.87 0.64 -2.11
N PRO A 339 -14.45 -0.30 -1.32
CA PRO A 339 -14.97 0.03 0.01
C PRO A 339 -13.88 0.49 0.99
N VAL A 340 -12.70 -0.12 0.93
CA VAL A 340 -11.54 0.31 1.76
C VAL A 340 -11.15 1.74 1.42
N ALA A 341 -11.03 2.08 0.14
CA ALA A 341 -10.71 3.45 -0.27
C ALA A 341 -11.80 4.45 0.17
N ALA A 342 -13.08 4.10 0.09
CA ALA A 342 -14.18 4.92 0.59
C ALA A 342 -14.07 5.18 2.11
N SER A 343 -13.73 4.15 2.89
CA SER A 343 -13.50 4.26 4.34
C SER A 343 -12.30 5.17 4.66
N MET A 344 -11.19 4.98 3.95
CA MET A 344 -9.98 5.81 4.13
C MET A 344 -10.21 7.26 3.71
N LEU A 345 -11.05 7.51 2.70
CA LEU A 345 -11.49 8.83 2.32
C LEU A 345 -12.24 9.53 3.47
N GLY A 346 -13.16 8.81 4.11
CA GLY A 346 -13.87 9.27 5.30
C GLY A 346 -12.93 9.58 6.47
N LEU A 347 -11.99 8.69 6.76
CA LEU A 347 -10.98 8.90 7.80
C LEU A 347 -10.13 10.13 7.53
N ALA A 348 -9.56 10.25 6.33
CA ALA A 348 -8.69 11.36 5.97
C ALA A 348 -9.44 12.71 6.01
N THR A 349 -10.72 12.71 5.67
CA THR A 349 -11.57 13.92 5.76
C THR A 349 -11.83 14.31 7.23
N ARG A 350 -12.14 13.36 8.10
CA ARG A 350 -12.28 13.61 9.55
C ARG A 350 -10.99 14.18 10.15
N LEU A 351 -9.84 13.54 9.85
CA LEU A 351 -8.53 14.03 10.32
C LEU A 351 -8.19 15.44 9.80
N LEU A 352 -8.68 15.82 8.62
CA LEU A 352 -8.54 17.19 8.13
C LEU A 352 -9.38 18.17 8.96
N GLU A 353 -10.62 17.82 9.31
CA GLU A 353 -11.45 18.66 10.17
C GLU A 353 -10.88 18.76 11.60
N ASP A 354 -10.32 17.68 12.13
CA ASP A 354 -9.62 17.71 13.43
C ASP A 354 -8.36 18.61 13.35
N MET A 355 -7.63 18.56 12.25
CA MET A 355 -6.49 19.44 12.01
C MET A 355 -6.89 20.92 12.00
N LYS A 356 -8.02 21.25 11.37
CA LYS A 356 -8.57 22.63 11.35
C LYS A 356 -8.93 23.13 12.77
N ARG A 357 -9.24 22.22 13.70
CA ARG A 357 -9.51 22.53 15.11
C ARG A 357 -8.28 22.51 16.00
N GLY A 358 -7.11 22.14 15.49
CA GLY A 358 -5.89 21.94 16.27
C GLY A 358 -5.90 20.64 17.13
N GLU A 359 -6.73 19.66 16.77
CA GLU A 359 -6.97 18.44 17.55
C GLU A 359 -6.37 17.19 16.89
N ILE A 360 -5.16 17.29 16.34
CA ILE A 360 -4.57 16.17 15.61
C ILE A 360 -4.12 15.08 16.57
N ARG A 361 -4.75 13.90 16.47
CA ARG A 361 -4.27 12.64 17.05
C ARG A 361 -4.37 11.53 16.01
N ARG A 362 -3.40 10.62 16.01
CA ARG A 362 -3.36 9.45 15.14
C ARG A 362 -3.33 8.20 16.01
N GLY A 363 -4.50 7.61 16.19
CA GLY A 363 -4.69 6.37 16.92
C GLY A 363 -4.51 5.12 16.05
N ARG A 364 -5.10 4.02 16.48
CA ARG A 364 -5.04 2.71 15.80
C ARG A 364 -5.60 2.75 14.37
N GLU A 365 -6.60 3.58 14.12
CA GLU A 365 -7.32 3.68 12.83
C GLU A 365 -6.42 4.06 11.65
N VAL A 366 -5.29 4.74 11.90
CA VAL A 366 -4.33 5.09 10.83
C VAL A 366 -3.36 3.95 10.52
N ARG A 367 -3.25 2.93 11.37
CA ARG A 367 -2.28 1.81 11.21
C ARG A 367 -2.68 0.84 10.09
N GLN A 368 -3.96 0.85 9.68
CA GLN A 368 -4.55 0.00 8.63
C GLN A 368 -4.51 -1.52 8.95
N LEU A 369 -4.26 -1.90 10.21
CA LEU A 369 -4.21 -3.30 10.64
C LEU A 369 -5.59 -3.94 10.76
N ASP A 370 -6.64 -3.12 10.90
CA ASP A 370 -8.02 -3.57 11.04
C ASP A 370 -8.79 -3.59 9.71
N ILE A 371 -8.09 -3.35 8.58
CA ILE A 371 -8.68 -3.52 7.25
C ILE A 371 -8.95 -5.00 7.01
N GLY A 372 -10.17 -5.31 6.60
CA GLY A 372 -10.62 -6.66 6.26
C GLY A 372 -11.62 -6.66 5.11
N TYR A 373 -11.88 -7.82 4.57
CA TYR A 373 -12.77 -8.08 3.42
C TYR A 373 -13.90 -9.04 3.80
N LEU A 374 -14.57 -8.79 4.94
CA LEU A 374 -15.56 -9.69 5.54
C LEU A 374 -16.73 -10.02 4.63
N GLY A 375 -17.08 -9.10 3.71
CA GLY A 375 -18.16 -9.29 2.72
C GLY A 375 -17.68 -9.77 1.36
N SER A 376 -16.39 -10.13 1.23
CA SER A 376 -15.82 -10.56 -0.05
C SER A 376 -16.32 -11.96 -0.45
N SER A 377 -16.53 -12.14 -1.75
CA SER A 377 -16.77 -13.45 -2.37
C SER A 377 -15.61 -14.44 -2.13
N LEU A 378 -14.43 -13.95 -1.70
CA LEU A 378 -13.25 -14.72 -1.34
C LEU A 378 -13.11 -14.96 0.18
N SER A 379 -14.15 -14.80 0.96
CA SER A 379 -14.14 -15.04 2.41
C SER A 379 -15.06 -16.21 2.75
N LEU A 380 -14.47 -17.41 2.93
CA LEU A 380 -15.18 -18.64 3.27
C LEU A 380 -15.12 -18.89 4.78
N GLU A 381 -16.25 -18.77 5.44
CA GLU A 381 -16.38 -18.94 6.89
C GLU A 381 -17.64 -19.75 7.23
N ASP A 382 -17.57 -20.55 8.31
CA ASP A 382 -18.78 -21.07 8.92
C ASP A 382 -19.60 -19.92 9.53
N PRO A 383 -20.84 -19.68 9.08
CA PRO A 383 -21.66 -18.58 9.60
C PRO A 383 -21.94 -18.65 11.10
N GLN A 384 -21.74 -19.81 11.73
CA GLN A 384 -21.98 -20.01 13.17
C GLN A 384 -20.71 -19.77 14.01
N ARG A 385 -19.54 -19.65 13.38
CA ARG A 385 -18.29 -19.38 14.07
C ARG A 385 -18.27 -17.95 14.61
N GLN A 386 -18.10 -17.82 15.92
CA GLN A 386 -17.96 -16.53 16.60
C GLN A 386 -16.54 -16.39 17.13
N ALA A 387 -15.67 -15.76 16.36
CA ALA A 387 -14.28 -15.51 16.72
C ALA A 387 -13.85 -14.11 16.28
N ARG A 388 -12.75 -13.61 16.88
CA ARG A 388 -12.19 -12.32 16.53
C ARG A 388 -11.57 -12.31 15.15
N ILE A 389 -10.88 -13.39 14.77
CA ILE A 389 -10.31 -13.59 13.44
C ILE A 389 -11.23 -14.49 12.65
N VAL A 390 -11.77 -13.95 11.57
CA VAL A 390 -12.67 -14.62 10.64
C VAL A 390 -12.11 -14.50 9.22
N ALA A 391 -12.67 -15.26 8.28
CA ALA A 391 -12.31 -15.14 6.86
C ALA A 391 -12.52 -13.70 6.38
N GLY A 392 -11.58 -13.19 5.60
CA GLY A 392 -11.52 -11.78 5.19
C GLY A 392 -10.70 -10.87 6.10
N ASN A 393 -10.38 -11.26 7.33
CA ASN A 393 -9.45 -10.49 8.17
C ASN A 393 -8.01 -10.62 7.70
N ARG A 394 -7.19 -9.62 8.06
CA ARG A 394 -5.73 -9.75 8.01
C ARG A 394 -5.30 -10.96 8.85
N ALA A 395 -4.45 -11.83 8.30
CA ALA A 395 -3.87 -12.94 9.04
C ALA A 395 -2.82 -12.40 10.03
N PRO A 396 -3.02 -12.53 11.35
CA PRO A 396 -2.05 -12.09 12.35
C PRO A 396 -0.78 -12.94 12.33
N ASP A 397 0.35 -12.37 12.78
CA ASP A 397 1.55 -13.15 13.06
C ASP A 397 1.42 -13.92 14.38
N ALA A 398 2.19 -15.01 14.53
CA ALA A 398 2.34 -15.74 15.78
C ALA A 398 3.72 -16.36 15.86
N LEU A 399 4.26 -16.45 17.08
CA LEU A 399 5.53 -17.12 17.36
C LEU A 399 5.28 -18.57 17.73
N LEU A 400 5.89 -19.45 16.96
CA LEU A 400 5.81 -20.90 17.09
C LEU A 400 7.21 -21.48 17.25
N LYS A 401 7.29 -22.79 17.37
CA LYS A 401 8.54 -23.54 17.23
C LYS A 401 8.43 -24.51 16.06
N GLY A 402 9.46 -24.61 15.26
CA GLY A 402 9.58 -25.67 14.28
C GLY A 402 9.84 -27.02 14.93
N ALA A 403 9.71 -28.10 14.17
CA ALA A 403 9.86 -29.50 14.63
C ALA A 403 11.21 -29.81 15.31
N ALA A 404 12.28 -29.07 14.94
CA ALA A 404 13.59 -29.18 15.60
C ALA A 404 13.77 -28.24 16.80
N GLY A 405 12.71 -27.52 17.24
CA GLY A 405 12.72 -26.60 18.36
C GLY A 405 13.19 -25.18 18.03
N GLN A 406 13.53 -24.87 16.77
CA GLN A 406 13.92 -23.53 16.32
C GLN A 406 12.72 -22.57 16.35
N PRO A 407 12.96 -21.26 16.60
CA PRO A 407 11.91 -20.25 16.48
C PRO A 407 11.34 -20.20 15.05
N ALA A 408 10.03 -20.05 14.93
CA ALA A 408 9.32 -19.86 13.68
C ALA A 408 8.27 -18.77 13.83
N ARG A 409 8.03 -17.98 12.77
CA ARG A 409 6.98 -16.98 12.70
C ARG A 409 6.03 -17.32 11.56
N LEU A 410 4.74 -17.05 11.74
CA LEU A 410 3.78 -17.25 10.66
C LEU A 410 4.06 -16.35 9.45
N PHE A 411 4.50 -15.12 9.67
CA PHE A 411 4.85 -14.22 8.56
C PHE A 411 5.99 -14.75 7.69
N ASP A 412 6.95 -15.49 8.27
CA ASP A 412 8.00 -16.15 7.49
C ASP A 412 7.43 -17.27 6.61
N LEU A 413 6.34 -17.90 7.03
CA LEU A 413 5.66 -18.94 6.26
C LEU A 413 4.72 -18.37 5.20
N PHE A 414 4.14 -17.19 5.46
CA PHE A 414 3.28 -16.50 4.51
C PHE A 414 4.07 -15.81 3.40
N LYS A 415 5.35 -15.54 3.63
CA LYS A 415 6.23 -14.80 2.74
C LYS A 415 6.43 -15.50 1.41
N GLY A 416 5.94 -14.88 0.34
CA GLY A 416 6.09 -15.38 -1.02
C GLY A 416 4.78 -15.43 -1.81
N PRO A 417 4.83 -15.82 -3.09
CA PRO A 417 3.69 -15.77 -4.00
C PRO A 417 2.70 -16.95 -3.85
N HIS A 418 2.77 -17.71 -2.77
CA HIS A 418 1.98 -18.93 -2.53
C HIS A 418 0.83 -18.66 -1.54
N TRP A 419 -0.09 -19.60 -1.51
CA TRP A 419 -1.11 -19.72 -0.47
C TRP A 419 -0.54 -20.57 0.67
N THR A 420 -0.94 -20.31 1.91
CA THR A 420 -0.53 -21.10 3.07
C THR A 420 -1.76 -21.69 3.75
N LEU A 421 -1.80 -23.00 3.88
CA LEU A 421 -2.80 -23.72 4.67
C LEU A 421 -2.19 -24.11 6.02
N LEU A 422 -2.79 -23.64 7.10
CA LEU A 422 -2.45 -24.04 8.47
C LEU A 422 -3.46 -25.07 8.95
N GLU A 423 -3.00 -26.28 9.27
CA GLU A 423 -3.82 -27.37 9.80
C GLU A 423 -3.56 -27.53 11.31
N PHE A 424 -4.53 -27.11 12.14
CA PHE A 424 -4.38 -27.12 13.60
C PHE A 424 -4.89 -28.45 14.19
N GLU A 425 -3.96 -29.28 14.71
CA GLU A 425 -4.25 -30.56 15.33
C GLU A 425 -5.20 -31.45 14.48
N VAL A 426 -4.95 -31.50 13.18
CA VAL A 426 -5.74 -32.27 12.21
C VAL A 426 -5.26 -33.72 12.19
N GLU A 427 -6.13 -34.67 12.54
CA GLU A 427 -5.82 -36.13 12.57
C GLU A 427 -6.12 -36.86 11.25
N THR A 428 -6.88 -36.23 10.35
CA THR A 428 -7.33 -36.84 9.10
C THR A 428 -6.36 -36.62 7.95
N VAL A 429 -6.45 -37.43 6.89
CA VAL A 429 -5.69 -37.21 5.66
C VAL A 429 -5.93 -35.80 5.16
N GLY A 430 -4.85 -35.04 5.04
CA GLY A 430 -4.88 -33.65 4.58
C GLY A 430 -5.30 -33.47 3.13
N LEU A 431 -5.43 -32.22 2.71
CA LEU A 431 -5.64 -31.85 1.31
C LEU A 431 -4.50 -32.37 0.41
N GLN A 432 -4.85 -32.71 -0.83
CA GLN A 432 -3.84 -33.15 -1.80
C GLN A 432 -2.87 -32.01 -2.11
N PRO A 433 -1.56 -32.27 -2.11
CA PRO A 433 -0.55 -31.28 -2.49
C PRO A 433 -0.83 -30.73 -3.90
N ARG A 434 -0.66 -29.41 -4.06
CA ARG A 434 -0.83 -28.71 -5.34
C ARG A 434 0.17 -27.56 -5.48
N LYS A 435 0.50 -27.23 -6.71
CA LYS A 435 1.42 -26.11 -6.98
C LYS A 435 0.84 -24.80 -6.41
N GLY A 436 1.67 -24.04 -5.71
CA GLY A 436 1.26 -22.74 -5.15
C GLY A 436 0.53 -22.81 -3.81
N LEU A 437 0.37 -24.00 -3.21
CA LEU A 437 -0.16 -24.21 -1.86
C LEU A 437 0.90 -24.82 -0.95
N HIS A 438 1.27 -24.14 0.12
CA HIS A 438 2.09 -24.68 1.20
C HIS A 438 1.18 -25.10 2.34
N ILE A 439 1.36 -26.33 2.81
CA ILE A 439 0.58 -26.88 3.93
C ILE A 439 1.51 -27.02 5.12
N GLN A 440 1.08 -26.52 6.28
CA GLN A 440 1.82 -26.55 7.54
C GLN A 440 0.93 -27.16 8.64
N SER A 441 1.37 -28.23 9.23
CA SER A 441 0.69 -28.84 10.37
C SER A 441 1.15 -28.19 11.68
N ILE A 442 0.18 -27.79 12.52
CA ILE A 442 0.44 -27.17 13.82
C ILE A 442 -0.10 -28.09 14.92
N GLY A 443 0.75 -28.58 15.80
CA GLY A 443 0.38 -29.47 16.90
C GLY A 443 1.54 -30.36 17.35
N GLN A 444 1.29 -31.30 18.28
CA GLN A 444 2.31 -32.25 18.72
C GLN A 444 2.64 -33.22 17.57
N GLY A 445 3.90 -33.22 17.16
CA GLY A 445 4.36 -34.05 16.04
C GLY A 445 4.13 -33.42 14.65
N GLY A 446 3.61 -32.18 14.57
CA GLY A 446 3.49 -31.43 13.36
C GLY A 446 4.78 -30.70 12.96
N ASP A 447 4.72 -29.96 11.82
CA ASP A 447 5.81 -29.14 11.34
C ASP A 447 6.12 -27.99 12.31
N LEU A 448 5.08 -27.54 13.02
CA LEU A 448 5.11 -26.43 13.96
C LEU A 448 4.45 -26.81 15.29
N ILE A 449 4.98 -26.25 16.36
CA ILE A 449 4.48 -26.49 17.73
C ILE A 449 4.07 -25.16 18.36
N ASP A 450 2.81 -25.05 18.75
CA ASP A 450 2.28 -23.90 19.50
C ASP A 450 2.41 -24.11 21.01
N ASN A 451 3.64 -24.03 21.51
CA ASN A 451 3.93 -24.34 22.92
C ASN A 451 3.47 -23.26 23.91
N LYS A 452 3.02 -22.12 23.44
CA LYS A 452 2.53 -20.98 24.25
C LYS A 452 1.08 -20.63 23.96
N ASN A 453 0.38 -21.43 23.19
CA ASN A 453 -0.98 -21.19 22.69
C ASN A 453 -1.14 -19.85 21.91
N GLN A 454 -0.07 -19.26 21.41
CA GLN A 454 -0.14 -17.97 20.72
C GLN A 454 -0.96 -18.04 19.43
N PHE A 455 -0.77 -19.10 18.64
CA PHE A 455 -1.57 -19.33 17.45
C PHE A 455 -3.03 -19.58 17.80
N ARG A 456 -3.25 -20.55 18.72
CA ARG A 456 -4.59 -20.94 19.17
C ARG A 456 -5.38 -19.74 19.70
N ASP A 457 -4.76 -18.94 20.58
CA ASP A 457 -5.42 -17.77 21.21
C ASP A 457 -5.62 -16.61 20.23
N THR A 458 -4.69 -16.43 19.27
CA THR A 458 -4.78 -15.35 18.27
C THR A 458 -5.86 -15.63 17.24
N TYR A 459 -5.91 -16.86 16.71
CA TYR A 459 -6.86 -17.28 15.68
C TYR A 459 -8.17 -17.85 16.25
N GLU A 460 -8.23 -18.10 17.57
CA GLU A 460 -9.37 -18.70 18.27
C GLU A 460 -9.85 -20.01 17.60
N VAL A 461 -8.89 -20.89 17.31
CA VAL A 461 -9.11 -22.15 16.61
C VAL A 461 -9.29 -23.33 17.55
N ALA A 462 -10.05 -24.33 17.10
CA ALA A 462 -10.23 -25.63 17.74
C ALA A 462 -9.42 -26.72 16.98
N SER A 463 -9.15 -27.84 17.66
CA SER A 463 -8.53 -29.01 17.04
C SER A 463 -9.34 -29.49 15.83
N GLY A 464 -8.68 -29.65 14.70
CA GLY A 464 -9.28 -30.02 13.42
C GLY A 464 -9.56 -28.84 12.49
N ASP A 465 -9.40 -27.59 12.94
CA ASP A 465 -9.59 -26.40 12.09
C ASP A 465 -8.45 -26.25 11.08
N ARG A 466 -8.83 -25.73 9.92
CA ARG A 466 -7.94 -25.36 8.80
C ARG A 466 -8.09 -23.90 8.47
N ILE A 467 -7.00 -23.17 8.41
CA ILE A 467 -6.96 -21.75 8.06
C ILE A 467 -6.18 -21.60 6.77
N LEU A 468 -6.83 -21.09 5.73
CA LEU A 468 -6.19 -20.79 4.46
C LEU A 468 -5.84 -19.30 4.41
N VAL A 469 -4.55 -19.01 4.28
CA VAL A 469 -4.04 -17.63 4.15
C VAL A 469 -3.71 -17.35 2.68
N ARG A 470 -4.23 -16.25 2.18
CA ARG A 470 -4.06 -15.76 0.81
C ARG A 470 -2.64 -15.18 0.60
N PRO A 471 -2.17 -15.10 -0.67
CA PRO A 471 -0.85 -14.51 -0.97
C PRO A 471 -0.70 -13.03 -0.61
N ASP A 472 -1.80 -12.34 -0.30
CA ASP A 472 -1.79 -10.94 0.16
C ASP A 472 -1.92 -10.80 1.68
N GLY A 473 -1.79 -11.92 2.42
CA GLY A 473 -1.77 -11.94 3.88
C GLY A 473 -3.14 -11.76 4.54
N TYR A 474 -4.21 -12.10 3.84
CA TYR A 474 -5.57 -12.17 4.40
C TYR A 474 -6.03 -13.62 4.56
N VAL A 475 -6.88 -13.86 5.53
CA VAL A 475 -7.52 -15.17 5.72
C VAL A 475 -8.57 -15.36 4.62
N GLY A 476 -8.35 -16.31 3.73
CA GLY A 476 -9.28 -16.67 2.67
C GLY A 476 -10.39 -17.61 3.13
N ALA A 477 -10.02 -18.59 3.96
CA ALA A 477 -10.99 -19.56 4.47
C ALA A 477 -10.63 -20.01 5.90
N ILE A 478 -11.65 -20.25 6.71
CA ILE A 478 -11.55 -21.02 7.96
C ILE A 478 -12.60 -22.11 7.91
N VAL A 479 -12.17 -23.38 7.97
CA VAL A 479 -13.07 -24.51 7.88
C VAL A 479 -12.75 -25.54 8.97
N SER A 480 -13.80 -26.12 9.53
CA SER A 480 -13.68 -27.23 10.48
C SER A 480 -13.45 -28.57 9.78
N GLN A 481 -13.18 -29.61 10.54
CA GLN A 481 -12.83 -30.94 10.04
C GLN A 481 -13.87 -31.53 9.05
N GLY A 482 -15.15 -31.16 9.16
CA GLY A 482 -16.23 -31.65 8.30
C GLY A 482 -16.33 -30.98 6.93
N ASP A 483 -15.71 -29.80 6.73
CA ASP A 483 -15.95 -28.93 5.57
C ASP A 483 -14.83 -28.91 4.53
N VAL A 484 -14.05 -29.98 4.46
CA VAL A 484 -12.93 -30.11 3.49
C VAL A 484 -13.41 -29.95 2.05
N ALA A 485 -14.62 -30.38 1.72
CA ALA A 485 -15.19 -30.25 0.38
C ALA A 485 -15.40 -28.77 -0.02
N ALA A 486 -15.83 -27.93 0.91
CA ALA A 486 -15.98 -26.49 0.68
C ALA A 486 -14.60 -25.83 0.43
N LEU A 487 -13.59 -26.21 1.19
CA LEU A 487 -12.22 -25.75 1.00
C LEU A 487 -11.65 -26.19 -0.36
N GLU A 488 -11.90 -27.44 -0.80
CA GLU A 488 -11.51 -27.93 -2.13
C GLU A 488 -12.16 -27.12 -3.27
N ALA A 489 -13.45 -26.81 -3.15
CA ALA A 489 -14.16 -25.98 -4.10
C ALA A 489 -13.56 -24.56 -4.15
N TYR A 490 -13.32 -23.95 -3.00
CA TYR A 490 -12.68 -22.63 -2.90
C TYR A 490 -11.30 -22.61 -3.58
N LEU A 491 -10.45 -23.62 -3.29
CA LEU A 491 -9.12 -23.73 -3.89
C LEU A 491 -9.18 -23.86 -5.43
N HIS A 492 -10.18 -24.59 -5.92
CA HIS A 492 -10.43 -24.68 -7.37
C HIS A 492 -10.82 -23.32 -7.98
N ASP A 493 -11.70 -22.58 -7.32
CA ASP A 493 -12.22 -21.30 -7.79
C ASP A 493 -11.16 -20.20 -7.81
N VAL A 494 -10.15 -20.28 -6.93
CA VAL A 494 -8.97 -19.38 -6.95
C VAL A 494 -7.83 -19.90 -7.85
N GLY A 495 -8.05 -20.97 -8.63
CA GLY A 495 -7.11 -21.50 -9.61
C GLY A 495 -6.09 -22.52 -9.08
N LEU A 496 -6.18 -22.92 -7.82
CA LEU A 496 -5.31 -23.95 -7.24
C LEU A 496 -5.86 -25.36 -7.55
N LYS A 497 -5.66 -25.80 -8.78
CA LYS A 497 -6.11 -27.12 -9.26
C LYS A 497 -5.19 -28.23 -8.73
N THR A 498 -5.77 -29.40 -8.41
CA THR A 498 -4.99 -30.61 -8.17
C THR A 498 -4.24 -30.98 -9.45
N GLY A 499 -2.94 -31.26 -9.35
CA GLY A 499 -2.18 -31.74 -10.50
C GLY A 499 -2.84 -33.03 -11.03
N ALA A 500 -3.01 -33.15 -12.35
CA ALA A 500 -3.30 -34.44 -12.93
C ALA A 500 -2.19 -35.39 -12.48
N ALA A 501 -2.56 -36.47 -11.79
CA ALA A 501 -1.61 -37.48 -11.38
C ALA A 501 -0.77 -37.85 -12.61
N ALA A 502 0.54 -37.61 -12.53
CA ALA A 502 1.44 -38.04 -13.56
C ALA A 502 1.25 -39.55 -13.65
N ARG A 503 0.56 -40.00 -14.70
CA ARG A 503 0.50 -41.44 -14.97
C ARG A 503 1.94 -41.91 -15.19
N ARG A 504 2.47 -42.61 -14.21
CA ARG A 504 3.72 -43.37 -14.33
C ARG A 504 3.53 -44.54 -15.30
#